data_8912ab1c3c196bdc30b34343449de418
#
_entry.id   8912ab1c3c196bdc30b34343449de418
#
_cell.length_a   1.000
_cell.length_b   1.000
_cell.length_c   1.000
_cell.angle_alpha   90.00
_cell.angle_beta   90.00
_cell.angle_gamma   90.00
#
_symmetry.space_group_name_H-M   'P 1'
#
loop_
_entity.id
_entity.type
_entity.pdbx_description
1 polymer ?
#
loop_
_entity_poly.entity_id
_entity_poly.type
_entity_poly.pdbx_seq_one_letter_code
_entity_poly.pdbx_strand_id
1 'polypeptide(L)'
;MRLVLLGPPGAGKGTQATLLSEKLGIPHVSTGDLFRANIGQQTPLGIEAKKYLDAGDLVPSTLTVDMVRDRLAEPDATGGFILDGFPRSVDQADSLAGILEDMGTRLDAVVSFVIDEDVVVERMLARGREDDKEDVIRNRMKVYRDETAPLLEYYKDHGRLVTVDAVGEVDDVNAKVIDAIQGDS
;
A
#
# COMPACT_ATOMS: atom_id res chain seq x y z
N MET A 1 -6.76 4.67 14.05
CA MET A 1 -5.37 4.29 13.73
C MET A 1 -5.08 4.54 12.26
N ARG A 2 -3.91 5.05 11.93
CA ARG A 2 -3.51 5.38 10.57
C ARG A 2 -2.29 4.56 10.18
N LEU A 3 -2.45 3.69 9.19
CA LEU A 3 -1.45 2.70 8.81
C LEU A 3 -1.11 2.80 7.32
N VAL A 4 0.14 2.50 7.00
CA VAL A 4 0.59 2.23 5.63
C VAL A 4 1.09 0.80 5.58
N LEU A 5 0.69 0.07 4.55
CA LEU A 5 1.17 -1.30 4.32
C LEU A 5 2.12 -1.32 3.13
N LEU A 6 3.30 -1.87 3.33
CA LEU A 6 4.30 -2.09 2.30
C LEU A 6 4.58 -3.58 2.17
N GLY A 7 4.64 -4.09 0.97
CA GLY A 7 4.93 -5.49 0.76
C GLY A 7 5.06 -5.84 -0.72
N PRO A 8 5.85 -6.86 -1.06
CA PRO A 8 6.01 -7.27 -2.44
C PRO A 8 4.73 -7.88 -3.02
N PRO A 9 4.61 -7.94 -4.35
CA PRO A 9 3.52 -8.68 -4.98
C PRO A 9 3.48 -10.12 -4.44
N GLY A 10 2.30 -10.63 -4.16
CA GLY A 10 2.14 -12.00 -3.66
C GLY A 10 2.37 -12.20 -2.17
N ALA A 11 2.66 -11.16 -1.40
CA ALA A 11 2.83 -11.25 0.05
C ALA A 11 1.52 -11.35 0.83
N GLY A 12 0.37 -11.18 0.17
CA GLY A 12 -0.94 -11.19 0.85
C GLY A 12 -1.31 -9.87 1.49
N LYS A 13 -0.68 -8.78 1.08
CA LYS A 13 -0.90 -7.44 1.64
C LYS A 13 -2.37 -7.00 1.58
N GLY A 14 -3.02 -7.19 0.44
CA GLY A 14 -4.43 -6.82 0.28
C GLY A 14 -5.37 -7.61 1.21
N THR A 15 -5.10 -8.90 1.38
CA THR A 15 -5.86 -9.74 2.31
C THR A 15 -5.70 -9.26 3.74
N GLN A 16 -4.47 -8.94 4.14
CA GLN A 16 -4.19 -8.41 5.48
C GLN A 16 -4.85 -7.05 5.69
N ALA A 17 -4.84 -6.19 4.67
CA ALA A 17 -5.51 -4.89 4.74
C ALA A 17 -7.01 -5.05 4.99
N THR A 18 -7.65 -5.97 4.31
CA THR A 18 -9.10 -6.24 4.49
C THR A 18 -9.40 -6.69 5.92
N LEU A 19 -8.61 -7.64 6.45
CA LEU A 19 -8.79 -8.11 7.82
C LEU A 19 -8.56 -7.03 8.86
N LEU A 20 -7.53 -6.21 8.67
CA LEU A 20 -7.23 -5.09 9.57
C LEU A 20 -8.34 -4.04 9.53
N SER A 21 -8.84 -3.74 8.33
CA SER A 21 -9.98 -2.81 8.16
C SER A 21 -11.19 -3.24 8.97
N GLU A 22 -11.54 -4.51 8.91
CA GLU A 22 -12.66 -5.08 9.65
C GLU A 22 -12.42 -5.04 11.17
N LYS A 23 -11.24 -5.46 11.62
CA LYS A 23 -10.91 -5.55 13.03
C LYS A 23 -10.75 -4.18 13.71
N LEU A 24 -10.19 -3.21 12.99
CA LEU A 24 -9.93 -1.87 13.52
C LEU A 24 -11.06 -0.88 13.24
N GLY A 25 -11.99 -1.24 12.37
CA GLY A 25 -13.11 -0.37 12.02
C GLY A 25 -12.68 0.86 11.22
N ILE A 26 -11.67 0.74 10.37
CA ILE A 26 -11.14 1.83 9.55
C ILE A 26 -11.13 1.43 8.07
N PRO A 27 -11.26 2.39 7.14
CA PRO A 27 -11.32 2.06 5.72
C PRO A 27 -9.98 1.59 5.17
N HIS A 28 -10.05 0.65 4.22
CA HIS A 28 -8.93 0.22 3.40
C HIS A 28 -8.88 1.09 2.15
N VAL A 29 -7.82 1.88 2.01
CA VAL A 29 -7.63 2.80 0.89
C VAL A 29 -6.54 2.25 -0.02
N SER A 30 -6.95 1.72 -1.17
CA SER A 30 -6.05 1.19 -2.20
C SER A 30 -5.99 2.16 -3.38
N THR A 31 -4.80 2.50 -3.85
CA THR A 31 -4.65 3.38 -5.02
C THR A 31 -5.26 2.76 -6.28
N GLY A 32 -5.17 1.45 -6.45
CA GLY A 32 -5.84 0.77 -7.57
C GLY A 32 -7.35 0.97 -7.54
N ASP A 33 -7.96 0.84 -6.37
CA ASP A 33 -9.40 1.08 -6.20
C ASP A 33 -9.75 2.55 -6.41
N LEU A 34 -8.89 3.48 -5.96
CA LEU A 34 -9.10 4.91 -6.18
C LEU A 34 -9.11 5.25 -7.68
N PHE A 35 -8.18 4.71 -8.45
CA PHE A 35 -8.16 4.91 -9.89
C PHE A 35 -9.42 4.36 -10.54
N ARG A 36 -9.82 3.15 -10.20
CA ARG A 36 -11.02 2.52 -10.76
C ARG A 36 -12.28 3.32 -10.42
N ALA A 37 -12.41 3.76 -9.17
CA ALA A 37 -13.56 4.56 -8.73
C ALA A 37 -13.63 5.91 -9.43
N ASN A 38 -12.51 6.64 -9.51
CA ASN A 38 -12.48 7.94 -10.17
C ASN A 38 -12.75 7.84 -11.68
N ILE A 39 -12.21 6.83 -12.33
CA ILE A 39 -12.44 6.58 -13.76
C ILE A 39 -13.92 6.22 -13.99
N GLY A 40 -14.47 5.33 -13.17
CA GLY A 40 -15.87 4.91 -13.28
C GLY A 40 -16.86 6.03 -13.05
N GLN A 41 -16.55 6.95 -12.14
CA GLN A 41 -17.41 8.11 -11.83
C GLN A 41 -17.12 9.33 -12.72
N GLN A 42 -16.13 9.22 -13.61
CA GLN A 42 -15.71 10.30 -14.52
C GLN A 42 -15.39 11.61 -13.79
N THR A 43 -14.73 11.51 -12.63
CA THR A 43 -14.24 12.71 -11.93
C THR A 43 -13.15 13.38 -12.78
N PRO A 44 -12.86 14.69 -12.58
CA PRO A 44 -11.77 15.35 -13.30
C PRO A 44 -10.44 14.61 -13.17
N LEU A 45 -10.11 14.13 -11.97
CA LEU A 45 -8.90 13.34 -11.73
C LEU A 45 -8.95 12.00 -12.46
N GLY A 46 -10.10 11.33 -12.49
CA GLY A 46 -10.30 10.07 -13.19
C GLY A 46 -10.17 10.20 -14.71
N ILE A 47 -10.74 11.26 -15.27
CA ILE A 47 -10.63 11.55 -16.71
C ILE A 47 -9.17 11.76 -17.09
N GLU A 48 -8.42 12.49 -16.29
CA GLU A 48 -7.01 12.75 -16.54
C GLU A 48 -6.17 11.49 -16.37
N ALA A 49 -6.38 10.72 -15.30
CA ALA A 49 -5.67 9.47 -15.06
C ALA A 49 -5.88 8.46 -16.20
N LYS A 50 -7.10 8.39 -16.72
CA LYS A 50 -7.44 7.46 -17.82
C LYS A 50 -6.61 7.73 -19.06
N LYS A 51 -6.28 8.98 -19.37
CA LYS A 51 -5.45 9.33 -20.53
C LYS A 51 -4.08 8.65 -20.45
N TYR A 52 -3.46 8.65 -19.26
CA TYR A 52 -2.17 8.00 -19.06
C TYR A 52 -2.28 6.48 -19.13
N LEU A 53 -3.31 5.91 -18.49
CA LEU A 53 -3.53 4.47 -18.48
C LEU A 53 -3.83 3.93 -19.87
N ASP A 54 -4.66 4.62 -20.66
CA ASP A 54 -5.00 4.22 -22.02
C ASP A 54 -3.80 4.31 -22.96
N ALA A 55 -2.87 5.23 -22.71
CA ALA A 55 -1.63 5.37 -23.47
C ALA A 55 -0.54 4.40 -23.01
N GLY A 56 -0.76 3.64 -21.95
CA GLY A 56 0.24 2.74 -21.37
C GLY A 56 1.30 3.45 -20.54
N ASP A 57 1.08 4.71 -20.21
CA ASP A 57 2.00 5.53 -19.45
C ASP A 57 1.72 5.40 -17.93
N LEU A 58 2.74 5.72 -17.13
CA LEU A 58 2.57 5.82 -15.69
C LEU A 58 1.77 7.08 -15.32
N VAL A 59 0.83 6.93 -14.40
CA VAL A 59 0.09 8.07 -13.87
C VAL A 59 1.05 8.96 -13.05
N PRO A 60 1.10 10.28 -13.31
CA PRO A 60 1.97 11.17 -12.54
C PRO A 60 1.71 11.11 -11.05
N SER A 61 2.77 11.20 -10.25
CA SER A 61 2.67 11.17 -8.78
C SER A 61 1.79 12.28 -8.24
N THR A 62 1.78 13.46 -8.86
CA THR A 62 0.92 14.58 -8.45
C THR A 62 -0.55 14.20 -8.51
N LEU A 63 -0.96 13.49 -9.54
CA LEU A 63 -2.35 13.06 -9.72
C LEU A 63 -2.73 12.01 -8.67
N THR A 64 -1.84 11.06 -8.42
CA THR A 64 -2.03 10.03 -7.39
C THR A 64 -2.14 10.67 -6.01
N VAL A 65 -1.26 11.63 -5.70
CA VAL A 65 -1.27 12.37 -4.43
C VAL A 65 -2.61 13.11 -4.24
N ASP A 66 -3.10 13.77 -5.30
CA ASP A 66 -4.39 14.49 -5.23
C ASP A 66 -5.56 13.55 -4.96
N MET A 67 -5.57 12.37 -5.58
CA MET A 67 -6.60 11.36 -5.31
C MET A 67 -6.56 10.86 -3.87
N VAL A 68 -5.37 10.62 -3.34
CA VAL A 68 -5.20 10.20 -1.95
C VAL A 68 -5.65 11.30 -1.00
N ARG A 69 -5.26 12.55 -1.26
CA ARG A 69 -5.67 13.70 -0.43
C ARG A 69 -7.18 13.80 -0.35
N ASP A 70 -7.86 13.73 -1.49
CA ASP A 70 -9.33 13.80 -1.54
C ASP A 70 -9.97 12.65 -0.77
N ARG A 71 -9.43 11.44 -0.92
CA ARG A 71 -9.96 10.27 -0.22
C ARG A 71 -9.79 10.36 1.28
N LEU A 72 -8.64 10.81 1.76
CA LEU A 72 -8.38 10.91 3.20
C LEU A 72 -9.16 12.05 3.87
N ALA A 73 -9.67 13.00 3.09
CA ALA A 73 -10.54 14.07 3.59
C ALA A 73 -11.99 13.62 3.77
N GLU A 74 -12.38 12.46 3.24
CA GLU A 74 -13.74 11.95 3.41
C GLU A 74 -14.03 11.59 4.87
N PRO A 75 -15.29 11.74 5.34
CA PRO A 75 -15.64 11.55 6.75
C PRO A 75 -15.26 10.20 7.33
N ASP A 76 -15.33 9.12 6.56
CA ASP A 76 -15.01 7.78 7.04
C ASP A 76 -13.51 7.58 7.32
N ALA A 77 -12.65 8.39 6.72
CA ALA A 77 -11.20 8.29 6.86
C ALA A 77 -10.62 9.24 7.92
N THR A 78 -11.41 10.15 8.46
CA THR A 78 -10.92 11.14 9.44
C THR A 78 -10.50 10.52 10.76
N GLY A 79 -11.09 9.38 11.13
CA GLY A 79 -10.75 8.64 12.36
C GLY A 79 -9.63 7.63 12.19
N GLY A 80 -9.20 7.36 10.98
CA GLY A 80 -8.15 6.40 10.66
C GLY A 80 -8.33 5.80 9.28
N PHE A 81 -7.30 5.09 8.83
CA PHE A 81 -7.29 4.46 7.51
C PHE A 81 -6.13 3.48 7.39
N ILE A 82 -6.20 2.63 6.37
CA ILE A 82 -5.09 1.78 5.94
C ILE A 82 -4.78 2.12 4.49
N LEU A 83 -3.57 2.62 4.22
CA LEU A 83 -3.11 2.89 2.86
C LEU A 83 -2.39 1.65 2.31
N ASP A 84 -2.82 1.20 1.15
CA ASP A 84 -2.27 0.07 0.42
C ASP A 84 -1.90 0.51 -0.99
N GLY A 85 -0.63 0.35 -1.34
CA GLY A 85 -0.12 0.76 -2.65
C GLY A 85 0.35 2.22 -2.73
N PHE A 86 0.32 2.96 -1.63
CA PHE A 86 0.80 4.33 -1.54
C PHE A 86 1.33 4.57 -0.12
N PRO A 87 2.46 5.26 0.05
CA PRO A 87 3.37 5.75 -0.99
C PRO A 87 4.19 4.65 -1.64
N ARG A 88 4.71 4.91 -2.85
CA ARG A 88 5.61 4.02 -3.57
C ARG A 88 7.01 4.60 -3.77
N SER A 89 7.19 5.87 -3.44
CA SER A 89 8.47 6.57 -3.53
C SER A 89 8.64 7.51 -2.36
N VAL A 90 9.86 7.97 -2.14
CA VAL A 90 10.15 8.96 -1.08
C VAL A 90 9.40 10.26 -1.33
N ASP A 91 9.31 10.71 -2.59
CA ASP A 91 8.55 11.91 -2.94
C ASP A 91 7.07 11.78 -2.55
N GLN A 92 6.46 10.61 -2.80
CA GLN A 92 5.09 10.35 -2.37
C GLN A 92 4.97 10.29 -0.85
N ALA A 93 5.97 9.73 -0.17
CA ALA A 93 6.01 9.70 1.30
C ALA A 93 6.07 11.11 1.89
N ASP A 94 6.87 11.99 1.32
CA ASP A 94 6.93 13.40 1.72
C ASP A 94 5.58 14.09 1.50
N SER A 95 4.93 13.83 0.38
CA SER A 95 3.60 14.37 0.08
C SER A 95 2.55 13.90 1.08
N LEU A 96 2.59 12.61 1.44
CA LEU A 96 1.70 12.05 2.45
C LEU A 96 1.92 12.72 3.81
N ALA A 97 3.17 12.93 4.20
CA ALA A 97 3.49 13.62 5.45
C ALA A 97 2.87 15.04 5.48
N GLY A 98 2.95 15.77 4.36
CA GLY A 98 2.31 17.08 4.21
C GLY A 98 0.80 17.03 4.32
N ILE A 99 0.16 16.04 3.70
CA ILE A 99 -1.30 15.84 3.80
C ILE A 99 -1.71 15.62 5.25
N LEU A 100 -1.00 14.75 5.96
CA LEU A 100 -1.32 14.42 7.34
C LEU A 100 -1.06 15.61 8.28
N GLU A 101 -0.01 16.38 8.03
CA GLU A 101 0.27 17.61 8.77
C GLU A 101 -0.88 18.61 8.62
N ASP A 102 -1.36 18.80 7.37
CA ASP A 102 -2.51 19.68 7.08
C ASP A 102 -3.78 19.20 7.80
N MET A 103 -3.92 17.91 8.01
CA MET A 103 -5.04 17.30 8.74
C MET A 103 -4.84 17.31 10.26
N GLY A 104 -3.70 17.76 10.75
CA GLY A 104 -3.36 17.76 12.18
C GLY A 104 -3.12 16.37 12.76
N THR A 105 -2.61 15.45 11.96
CA THR A 105 -2.42 14.06 12.36
C THR A 105 -1.10 13.49 11.81
N ARG A 106 -0.84 12.22 12.12
CA ARG A 106 0.35 11.51 11.64
C ARG A 106 0.05 10.02 11.52
N LEU A 107 0.95 9.28 10.85
CA LEU A 107 0.87 7.83 10.79
C LEU A 107 1.18 7.22 12.16
N ASP A 108 0.41 6.20 12.52
CA ASP A 108 0.68 5.41 13.73
C ASP A 108 1.75 4.36 13.48
N ALA A 109 1.74 3.73 12.33
CA ALA A 109 2.75 2.76 11.94
C ALA A 109 2.80 2.54 10.42
N VAL A 110 3.96 2.11 9.95
CA VAL A 110 4.16 1.59 8.60
C VAL A 110 4.53 0.12 8.75
N VAL A 111 3.71 -0.77 8.20
CA VAL A 111 3.91 -2.21 8.29
C VAL A 111 4.58 -2.71 7.02
N SER A 112 5.78 -3.25 7.15
CA SER A 112 6.50 -3.85 6.04
C SER A 112 6.39 -5.36 6.12
N PHE A 113 5.74 -5.97 5.12
CA PHE A 113 5.65 -7.42 5.01
C PHE A 113 6.92 -7.96 4.36
N VAL A 114 7.59 -8.86 5.05
CA VAL A 114 8.81 -9.52 4.56
C VAL A 114 8.47 -10.96 4.21
N ILE A 115 8.84 -11.37 3.01
CA ILE A 115 8.63 -12.74 2.54
C ILE A 115 9.78 -13.11 1.62
N ASP A 116 10.21 -14.36 1.71
CA ASP A 116 11.25 -14.89 0.84
C ASP A 116 10.79 -14.84 -0.62
N GLU A 117 11.66 -14.39 -1.51
CA GLU A 117 11.36 -14.26 -2.94
C GLU A 117 10.93 -15.58 -3.56
N ASP A 118 11.60 -16.68 -3.20
CA ASP A 118 11.27 -18.00 -3.72
C ASP A 118 9.87 -18.44 -3.30
N VAL A 119 9.43 -18.11 -2.10
CA VAL A 119 8.07 -18.39 -1.63
C VAL A 119 7.04 -17.59 -2.45
N VAL A 120 7.33 -16.32 -2.75
CA VAL A 120 6.46 -15.49 -3.59
C VAL A 120 6.34 -16.07 -4.99
N VAL A 121 7.48 -16.43 -5.59
CA VAL A 121 7.50 -17.03 -6.93
C VAL A 121 6.66 -18.30 -6.96
N GLU A 122 6.84 -19.19 -5.98
CA GLU A 122 6.08 -20.43 -5.88
C GLU A 122 4.58 -20.16 -5.75
N ARG A 123 4.16 -19.22 -4.90
CA ARG A 123 2.76 -18.85 -4.72
C ARG A 123 2.14 -18.32 -6.01
N MET A 124 2.86 -17.44 -6.73
CA MET A 124 2.34 -16.82 -7.95
C MET A 124 2.28 -17.82 -9.09
N LEU A 125 3.25 -18.71 -9.20
CA LEU A 125 3.23 -19.81 -10.19
C LEU A 125 2.06 -20.75 -9.93
N ALA A 126 1.79 -21.08 -8.67
CA ALA A 126 0.65 -21.93 -8.28
C ALA A 126 -0.70 -21.27 -8.60
N ARG A 127 -0.78 -19.93 -8.56
CA ARG A 127 -1.97 -19.17 -8.93
C ARG A 127 -2.30 -19.30 -10.43
N GLY A 128 -1.29 -19.46 -11.28
CA GLY A 128 -1.46 -19.83 -12.68
C GLY A 128 -2.06 -18.76 -13.60
N ARG A 129 -1.91 -17.48 -13.30
CA ARG A 129 -2.35 -16.41 -14.20
C ARG A 129 -1.41 -16.35 -15.44
N GLU A 130 -1.92 -15.84 -16.56
CA GLU A 130 -1.16 -15.77 -17.81
C GLU A 130 0.15 -14.99 -17.70
N ASP A 131 0.16 -13.94 -16.88
CA ASP A 131 1.33 -13.10 -16.63
C ASP A 131 2.18 -13.57 -15.45
N ASP A 132 1.82 -14.69 -14.82
CA ASP A 132 2.57 -15.26 -13.70
C ASP A 132 3.67 -16.21 -14.20
N LYS A 133 4.60 -15.66 -14.97
CA LYS A 133 5.81 -16.38 -15.40
C LYS A 133 6.94 -16.04 -14.44
N GLU A 134 7.83 -17.00 -14.18
CA GLU A 134 8.89 -16.85 -13.20
C GLU A 134 9.76 -15.61 -13.45
N ASP A 135 10.17 -15.37 -14.68
CA ASP A 135 10.99 -14.21 -15.05
C ASP A 135 10.26 -12.88 -14.82
N VAL A 136 8.95 -12.83 -15.12
CA VAL A 136 8.12 -11.65 -14.89
C VAL A 136 7.95 -11.40 -13.39
N ILE A 137 7.68 -12.46 -12.61
CA ILE A 137 7.54 -12.37 -11.17
C ILE A 137 8.83 -11.87 -10.52
N ARG A 138 9.97 -12.44 -10.91
CA ARG A 138 11.27 -12.02 -10.37
C ARG A 138 11.62 -10.59 -10.74
N ASN A 139 11.23 -10.13 -11.93
CA ASN A 139 11.40 -8.73 -12.32
C ASN A 139 10.56 -7.80 -11.47
N ARG A 140 9.30 -8.16 -11.20
CA ARG A 140 8.43 -7.40 -10.30
C ARG A 140 9.01 -7.31 -8.88
N MET A 141 9.60 -8.39 -8.39
CA MET A 141 10.26 -8.41 -7.08
C MET A 141 11.48 -7.50 -7.06
N LYS A 142 12.25 -7.47 -8.14
CA LYS A 142 13.41 -6.58 -8.25
C LYS A 142 12.97 -5.10 -8.26
N VAL A 143 11.96 -4.77 -9.05
CA VAL A 143 11.41 -3.41 -9.11
C VAL A 143 10.90 -2.99 -7.72
N TYR A 144 10.19 -3.86 -7.04
CA TYR A 144 9.73 -3.61 -5.68
C TYR A 144 10.90 -3.30 -4.73
N ARG A 145 11.95 -4.13 -4.75
CA ARG A 145 13.12 -3.89 -3.88
C ARG A 145 13.78 -2.55 -4.19
N ASP A 146 13.97 -2.24 -5.47
CA ASP A 146 14.64 -1.02 -5.90
C ASP A 146 13.85 0.23 -5.51
N GLU A 147 12.54 0.18 -5.62
CA GLU A 147 11.65 1.30 -5.28
C GLU A 147 11.39 1.40 -3.78
N THR A 148 11.30 0.27 -3.09
CA THR A 148 10.87 0.23 -1.69
C THR A 148 12.03 0.38 -0.71
N ALA A 149 13.26 0.00 -1.09
CA ALA A 149 14.40 0.17 -0.20
C ALA A 149 14.56 1.60 0.32
N PRO A 150 14.47 2.65 -0.53
CA PRO A 150 14.51 4.03 -0.05
C PRO A 150 13.35 4.38 0.89
N LEU A 151 12.16 3.82 0.65
CA LEU A 151 11.00 4.03 1.52
C LEU A 151 11.20 3.43 2.91
N LEU A 152 11.76 2.24 2.99
CA LEU A 152 12.03 1.59 4.27
C LEU A 152 13.00 2.43 5.10
N GLU A 153 14.06 2.96 4.48
CA GLU A 153 15.00 3.87 5.14
C GLU A 153 14.32 5.16 5.59
N TYR A 154 13.48 5.74 4.72
CA TYR A 154 12.73 6.94 5.04
C TYR A 154 11.86 6.76 6.30
N TYR A 155 11.09 5.68 6.37
CA TYR A 155 10.19 5.44 7.50
C TYR A 155 10.91 4.93 8.75
N LYS A 156 12.06 4.33 8.60
CA LYS A 156 12.92 3.99 9.72
C LYS A 156 13.37 5.25 10.46
N ASP A 157 13.67 6.31 9.69
CA ASP A 157 14.15 7.59 10.22
C ASP A 157 13.03 8.56 10.63
N HIS A 158 11.89 8.53 9.91
CA HIS A 158 10.82 9.54 10.03
C HIS A 158 9.50 9.01 10.58
N GLY A 159 9.44 7.77 10.99
CA GLY A 159 8.19 7.18 11.46
C GLY A 159 8.40 5.90 12.23
N ARG A 160 7.30 5.19 12.48
CA ARG A 160 7.33 3.89 13.14
C ARG A 160 7.24 2.80 12.09
N LEU A 161 8.39 2.22 11.76
CA LEU A 161 8.44 1.08 10.85
C LEU A 161 8.42 -0.21 11.66
N VAL A 162 7.43 -1.07 11.39
CA VAL A 162 7.36 -2.42 11.95
C VAL A 162 7.49 -3.44 10.83
N THR A 163 8.21 -4.50 11.08
CA THR A 163 8.45 -5.56 10.08
C THR A 163 7.73 -6.82 10.50
N VAL A 164 6.98 -7.42 9.58
CA VAL A 164 6.20 -8.63 9.83
C VAL A 164 6.57 -9.71 8.81
N ASP A 165 6.88 -10.90 9.29
CA ASP A 165 7.10 -12.06 8.44
C ASP A 165 5.74 -12.52 7.87
N ALA A 166 5.63 -12.50 6.54
CA ALA A 166 4.39 -12.81 5.83
C ALA A 166 4.26 -14.29 5.46
N VAL A 167 5.15 -15.14 5.93
CA VAL A 167 5.07 -16.59 5.72
C VAL A 167 4.16 -17.21 6.77
N GLY A 168 3.21 -18.04 6.34
CA GLY A 168 2.29 -18.75 7.21
C GLY A 168 0.83 -18.55 6.83
N GLU A 169 -0.06 -19.04 7.69
CA GLU A 169 -1.49 -18.89 7.50
C GLU A 169 -1.93 -17.43 7.64
N VAL A 170 -2.98 -17.05 6.91
CA VAL A 170 -3.49 -15.68 6.88
C VAL A 170 -3.78 -15.15 8.29
N ASP A 171 -4.45 -15.94 9.12
CA ASP A 171 -4.82 -15.53 10.48
C ASP A 171 -3.60 -15.36 11.38
N ASP A 172 -2.58 -16.21 11.21
CA ASP A 172 -1.34 -16.11 11.98
C ASP A 172 -0.55 -14.86 11.63
N VAL A 173 -0.48 -14.55 10.33
CA VAL A 173 0.16 -13.31 9.86
C VAL A 173 -0.60 -12.10 10.38
N ASN A 174 -1.92 -12.15 10.34
CA ASN A 174 -2.76 -11.05 10.85
C ASN A 174 -2.53 -10.80 12.35
N ALA A 175 -2.42 -11.86 13.14
CA ALA A 175 -2.10 -11.75 14.57
C ALA A 175 -0.74 -11.09 14.79
N LYS A 176 0.27 -11.45 13.99
CA LYS A 176 1.59 -10.81 14.04
C LYS A 176 1.51 -9.32 13.74
N VAL A 177 0.71 -8.92 12.74
CA VAL A 177 0.51 -7.50 12.40
C VAL A 177 -0.11 -6.75 13.57
N ILE A 178 -1.17 -7.28 14.13
CA ILE A 178 -1.88 -6.64 15.25
C ILE A 178 -0.95 -6.51 16.46
N ASP A 179 -0.21 -7.54 16.81
CA ASP A 179 0.76 -7.49 17.88
C ASP A 179 1.83 -6.43 17.63
N ALA A 180 2.33 -6.33 16.40
CA ALA A 180 3.36 -5.37 16.03
C ALA A 180 2.86 -3.91 16.12
N ILE A 181 1.62 -3.63 15.73
CA ILE A 181 1.08 -2.26 15.75
C ILE A 181 0.58 -1.85 17.14
N GLN A 182 0.24 -2.79 18.02
CA GLN A 182 -0.25 -2.53 19.36
C GLN A 182 0.82 -2.73 20.43
N GLY A 183 1.82 -3.54 20.16
CA GLY A 183 2.78 -4.01 21.14
C GLY A 183 3.86 -3.04 21.57
N ASP A 184 4.01 -1.92 20.89
CA ASP A 184 4.98 -0.88 21.23
C ASP A 184 4.27 0.36 21.78
N SER A 185 3.93 0.27 22.96
CA SER A 185 3.50 1.46 23.68
C SER A 185 4.69 2.20 24.25
#